data_0bb7f71fc3340d3b6ff527e357978d7a
#
_entry.id   0bb7f71fc3340d3b6ff527e357978d7a
#
_cell.length_a   1.000
_cell.length_b   1.000
_cell.length_c   1.000
_cell.angle_alpha   90.00
_cell.angle_beta   90.00
_cell.angle_gamma   90.00
#
_symmetry.space_group_name_H-M   'P 1'
#
loop_
_entity.id
_entity.type
_entity.pdbx_description
1 polymer ?
#
loop_
_entity_poly.entity_id
_entity_poly.type
_entity_poly.pdbx_seq_one_letter_code
_entity_poly.pdbx_strand_id
1 'polypeptide(L)'
;MALVKLGDVAREYKATIKNAAGLPVVGLEHLTPRELILESWDSDVETTFTKGFKKGHILFGRRRAYLKKAAIAPFEGICSGDITVIEAIPGKINPDLLPFVIQNDALFDFAIGKSAGSLSPRVKWEQLKDYTFELPEMDKQQELVDILTAALQTKKAYQRQLAATDELVKSQFIGEKYAFRHRNGGVLYA
;
A
#
# COMPACT_ATOMS: atom_id res chain seq x y z
N MET A 1 -19.50 -11.38 -16.42
CA MET A 1 -18.83 -11.37 -15.12
C MET A 1 -18.95 -12.75 -14.50
N ALA A 2 -17.88 -13.31 -13.93
CA ALA A 2 -17.90 -14.60 -13.26
C ALA A 2 -17.55 -14.39 -11.78
N LEU A 3 -18.23 -15.09 -10.89
CA LEU A 3 -17.86 -15.12 -9.47
C LEU A 3 -16.65 -16.04 -9.30
N VAL A 4 -15.54 -15.51 -8.82
CA VAL A 4 -14.28 -16.24 -8.65
C VAL A 4 -13.75 -16.09 -7.22
N LYS A 5 -12.94 -17.07 -6.78
CA LYS A 5 -12.17 -16.93 -5.55
C LYS A 5 -10.84 -16.24 -5.83
N LEU A 6 -10.33 -15.50 -4.85
CA LEU A 6 -9.00 -14.89 -4.96
C LEU A 6 -7.91 -15.95 -5.24
N GLY A 7 -8.00 -17.13 -4.65
CA GLY A 7 -7.07 -18.23 -4.89
C GLY A 7 -7.11 -18.83 -6.29
N ASP A 8 -8.16 -18.57 -7.09
CA ASP A 8 -8.26 -19.04 -8.47
C ASP A 8 -7.46 -18.16 -9.44
N VAL A 9 -7.19 -16.90 -9.04
CA VAL A 9 -6.57 -15.87 -9.88
C VAL A 9 -5.26 -15.32 -9.32
N ALA A 10 -4.97 -15.55 -8.05
CA ALA A 10 -3.75 -15.12 -7.37
C ALA A 10 -3.21 -16.20 -6.45
N ARG A 11 -1.94 -16.10 -6.10
CA ARG A 11 -1.30 -17.02 -5.15
C ARG A 11 -0.33 -16.29 -4.22
N GLU A 12 -0.04 -16.91 -3.08
CA GLU A 12 1.03 -16.44 -2.21
C GLU A 12 2.39 -16.80 -2.84
N TYR A 13 3.21 -15.77 -3.05
CA TYR A 13 4.60 -15.97 -3.45
C TYR A 13 5.45 -16.27 -2.23
N LYS A 14 6.21 -17.37 -2.29
CA LYS A 14 7.08 -17.82 -1.20
C LYS A 14 8.52 -17.93 -1.71
N ALA A 15 9.35 -17.00 -1.27
CA ALA A 15 10.79 -17.04 -1.49
C ALA A 15 11.51 -16.72 -0.20
N THR A 16 12.59 -17.45 0.08
CA THR A 16 13.47 -17.18 1.21
C THR A 16 14.80 -16.68 0.69
N ILE A 17 15.19 -15.49 1.10
CA ILE A 17 16.47 -14.86 0.76
C ILE A 17 17.38 -14.97 1.99
N LYS A 18 18.50 -15.66 1.85
CA LYS A 18 19.45 -15.90 2.95
C LYS A 18 20.42 -14.73 3.14
N ASN A 19 20.76 -14.02 2.08
CA ASN A 19 21.62 -12.84 2.14
C ASN A 19 20.83 -11.62 1.70
N ALA A 20 20.51 -10.77 2.67
CA ALA A 20 19.70 -9.55 2.50
C ALA A 20 20.55 -8.30 2.23
N ALA A 21 21.89 -8.43 2.19
CA ALA A 21 22.79 -7.29 2.05
C ALA A 21 22.48 -6.48 0.79
N GLY A 22 22.27 -5.17 0.95
CA GLY A 22 21.99 -4.25 -0.14
C GLY A 22 20.58 -4.34 -0.73
N LEU A 23 19.69 -5.18 -0.19
CA LEU A 23 18.30 -5.25 -0.65
C LEU A 23 17.41 -4.28 0.15
N PRO A 24 16.42 -3.65 -0.50
CA PRO A 24 15.40 -2.89 0.20
C PRO A 24 14.60 -3.78 1.17
N VAL A 25 14.34 -3.21 2.37
CA VAL A 25 13.65 -3.88 3.47
C VAL A 25 12.29 -3.24 3.71
N VAL A 26 11.23 -4.04 3.72
CA VAL A 26 9.86 -3.56 3.89
C VAL A 26 9.22 -4.19 5.12
N GLY A 27 8.95 -3.36 6.13
CA GLY A 27 8.13 -3.67 7.29
C GLY A 27 6.68 -3.22 7.10
N LEU A 28 5.81 -3.54 8.07
CA LEU A 28 4.42 -3.05 8.07
C LEU A 28 4.31 -1.53 8.21
N GLU A 29 5.29 -0.89 8.79
CA GLU A 29 5.41 0.58 8.94
C GLU A 29 5.49 1.28 7.59
N HIS A 30 6.13 0.66 6.60
CA HIS A 30 6.30 1.20 5.25
C HIS A 30 5.03 1.11 4.40
N LEU A 31 4.08 0.24 4.77
CA LEU A 31 2.80 0.16 4.08
C LEU A 31 1.85 1.25 4.59
N THR A 32 1.61 2.26 3.77
CA THR A 32 0.64 3.32 4.07
C THR A 32 -0.78 2.81 3.83
N PRO A 33 -1.71 3.02 4.77
CA PRO A 33 -3.10 2.63 4.59
C PRO A 33 -3.71 3.23 3.31
N ARG A 34 -4.38 2.41 2.50
CA ARG A 34 -5.09 2.82 1.27
C ARG A 34 -4.21 3.42 0.17
N GLU A 35 -2.88 3.32 0.26
CA GLU A 35 -1.97 3.67 -0.83
C GLU A 35 -1.63 2.44 -1.67
N LEU A 36 -1.82 2.57 -3.00
CA LEU A 36 -1.68 1.44 -3.92
C LEU A 36 -0.21 1.10 -4.20
N ILE A 37 0.68 2.08 -4.16
CA ILE A 37 2.10 1.92 -4.49
C ILE A 37 2.92 2.11 -3.22
N LEU A 38 3.90 1.26 -3.02
CA LEU A 38 4.87 1.39 -1.92
C LEU A 38 5.76 2.62 -2.17
N GLU A 39 5.78 3.54 -1.22
CA GLU A 39 6.51 4.82 -1.31
C GLU A 39 7.65 4.95 -0.29
N SER A 40 7.76 4.03 0.68
CA SER A 40 8.83 4.04 1.68
C SER A 40 9.37 2.64 1.98
N TRP A 41 10.63 2.56 2.31
CA TRP A 41 11.35 1.35 2.69
C TRP A 41 12.66 1.72 3.38
N ASP A 42 13.28 0.77 4.05
CA ASP A 42 14.64 0.92 4.57
C ASP A 42 15.66 0.38 3.56
N SER A 43 16.84 0.99 3.54
CA SER A 43 18.01 0.53 2.79
C SER A 43 19.18 0.35 3.73
N ASP A 44 20.02 -0.65 3.46
CA ASP A 44 21.26 -0.92 4.19
C ASP A 44 21.09 -1.11 5.71
N VAL A 45 19.96 -1.68 6.14
CA VAL A 45 19.69 -1.99 7.56
C VAL A 45 19.90 -3.47 7.84
N GLU A 46 20.44 -3.78 8.99
CA GLU A 46 20.45 -5.16 9.48
C GLU A 46 19.02 -5.62 9.81
N THR A 47 18.65 -6.76 9.29
CA THR A 47 17.30 -7.29 9.48
C THR A 47 17.30 -8.81 9.61
N THR A 48 16.32 -9.31 10.34
CA THR A 48 16.04 -10.75 10.45
C THR A 48 15.02 -11.21 9.41
N PHE A 49 14.55 -10.30 8.55
CA PHE A 49 13.59 -10.65 7.51
C PHE A 49 14.27 -11.48 6.42
N THR A 50 13.58 -12.51 5.96
CA THR A 50 14.06 -13.43 4.94
C THR A 50 13.07 -13.65 3.80
N LYS A 51 11.85 -13.08 3.92
CA LYS A 51 10.79 -13.26 2.94
C LYS A 51 11.01 -12.35 1.75
N GLY A 52 11.33 -12.93 0.60
CA GLY A 52 11.58 -12.19 -0.64
C GLY A 52 10.30 -11.79 -1.36
N PHE A 53 10.37 -10.67 -2.08
CA PHE A 53 9.36 -10.24 -3.05
C PHE A 53 10.03 -9.70 -4.32
N LYS A 54 9.26 -9.62 -5.40
CA LYS A 54 9.70 -9.07 -6.69
C LYS A 54 8.92 -7.82 -7.05
N LYS A 55 9.43 -7.05 -7.99
CA LYS A 55 8.71 -5.94 -8.60
C LYS A 55 7.34 -6.42 -9.14
N GLY A 56 6.29 -5.65 -8.88
CA GLY A 56 4.92 -5.95 -9.27
C GLY A 56 4.16 -6.84 -8.30
N HIS A 57 4.83 -7.47 -7.32
CA HIS A 57 4.12 -8.22 -6.27
C HIS A 57 3.36 -7.27 -5.35
N ILE A 58 2.25 -7.77 -4.80
CA ILE A 58 1.44 -7.04 -3.83
C ILE A 58 1.87 -7.48 -2.43
N LEU A 59 2.24 -6.51 -1.63
CA LEU A 59 2.61 -6.66 -0.24
C LEU A 59 1.39 -6.39 0.63
N PHE A 60 0.74 -7.44 1.14
CA PHE A 60 -0.46 -7.36 1.95
C PHE A 60 -0.14 -7.50 3.45
N GLY A 61 -0.44 -6.49 4.24
CA GLY A 61 -0.27 -6.50 5.69
C GLY A 61 -1.27 -7.45 6.36
N ARG A 62 -0.82 -8.68 6.66
CA ARG A 62 -1.67 -9.73 7.27
C ARG A 62 -1.99 -9.51 8.73
N ARG A 63 -1.17 -8.73 9.44
CA ARG A 63 -1.35 -8.38 10.85
C ARG A 63 -2.18 -7.10 10.93
N ARG A 64 -3.23 -7.12 11.76
CA ARG A 64 -4.14 -5.99 11.95
C ARG A 64 -4.73 -5.53 10.62
N ALA A 65 -5.39 -6.42 9.90
CA ALA A 65 -5.97 -6.16 8.58
C ALA A 65 -6.90 -4.93 8.55
N TYR A 66 -7.46 -4.53 9.70
CA TYR A 66 -8.26 -3.31 9.84
C TYR A 66 -7.50 -2.01 9.52
N LEU A 67 -6.17 -2.04 9.52
CA LEU A 67 -5.36 -0.89 9.07
C LEU A 67 -5.34 -0.72 7.54
N LYS A 68 -5.91 -1.67 6.78
CA LYS A 68 -6.06 -1.62 5.31
C LYS A 68 -4.75 -1.31 4.58
N LYS A 69 -3.70 -2.04 4.97
CA LYS A 69 -2.34 -1.87 4.45
C LYS A 69 -2.04 -2.91 3.37
N ALA A 70 -1.95 -2.48 2.13
CA ALA A 70 -1.44 -3.27 1.01
C ALA A 70 -0.85 -2.34 -0.05
N ALA A 71 0.23 -2.75 -0.73
CA ALA A 71 0.83 -1.93 -1.77
C ALA A 71 1.54 -2.79 -2.83
N ILE A 72 1.66 -2.27 -4.05
CA ILE A 72 2.48 -2.83 -5.12
C ILE A 72 3.94 -2.48 -4.83
N ALA A 73 4.83 -3.46 -4.92
CA ALA A 73 6.27 -3.27 -4.84
C ALA A 73 6.83 -2.73 -6.17
N PRO A 74 7.45 -1.55 -6.21
CA PRO A 74 8.06 -1.01 -7.43
C PRO A 74 9.44 -1.58 -7.74
N PHE A 75 10.00 -2.39 -6.84
CA PHE A 75 11.31 -3.05 -6.92
C PHE A 75 11.24 -4.45 -6.30
N GLU A 76 12.34 -5.17 -6.29
CA GLU A 76 12.51 -6.42 -5.55
C GLU A 76 13.22 -6.18 -4.22
N GLY A 77 12.93 -7.02 -3.22
CA GLY A 77 13.51 -6.87 -1.88
C GLY A 77 13.04 -7.95 -0.91
N ILE A 78 13.17 -7.65 0.35
CA ILE A 78 12.74 -8.52 1.46
C ILE A 78 11.71 -7.82 2.33
N CYS A 79 10.83 -8.59 2.94
CA CYS A 79 9.78 -8.04 3.79
C CYS A 79 9.56 -8.84 5.08
N SER A 80 8.86 -8.19 6.01
CA SER A 80 8.43 -8.77 7.27
C SER A 80 7.58 -10.03 7.07
N GLY A 81 7.71 -11.00 7.99
CA GLY A 81 6.83 -12.16 8.07
C GLY A 81 5.35 -11.82 8.29
N ASP A 82 5.04 -10.61 8.75
CA ASP A 82 3.68 -10.09 8.90
C ASP A 82 3.11 -9.49 7.59
N ILE A 83 3.83 -9.64 6.47
CA ILE A 83 3.38 -9.31 5.12
C ILE A 83 3.16 -10.61 4.32
N THR A 84 2.00 -10.73 3.69
CA THR A 84 1.74 -11.77 2.67
C THR A 84 2.10 -11.19 1.30
N VAL A 85 3.01 -11.85 0.60
CA VAL A 85 3.37 -11.46 -0.77
C VAL A 85 2.45 -12.19 -1.73
N ILE A 86 1.75 -11.43 -2.58
CA ILE A 86 0.72 -11.95 -3.49
C ILE A 86 1.14 -11.65 -4.92
N GLU A 87 1.01 -12.63 -5.80
CA GLU A 87 1.21 -12.47 -7.23
C GLU A 87 0.00 -12.96 -8.03
N ALA A 88 -0.25 -12.37 -9.19
CA ALA A 88 -1.29 -12.81 -10.12
C ALA A 88 -0.90 -14.15 -10.75
N ILE A 89 -1.88 -15.02 -10.97
CA ILE A 89 -1.69 -16.23 -11.78
C ILE A 89 -1.80 -15.82 -13.26
N PRO A 90 -0.76 -16.06 -14.08
CA PRO A 90 -0.77 -15.68 -15.48
C PRO A 90 -2.01 -16.20 -16.23
N GLY A 91 -2.65 -15.34 -17.01
CA GLY A 91 -3.83 -15.67 -17.82
C GLY A 91 -5.13 -15.86 -17.03
N LYS A 92 -5.14 -15.67 -15.71
CA LYS A 92 -6.36 -15.78 -14.89
C LYS A 92 -6.95 -14.41 -14.52
N ILE A 93 -6.11 -13.42 -14.36
CA ILE A 93 -6.49 -12.03 -14.09
C ILE A 93 -5.44 -11.11 -14.74
N ASN A 94 -5.87 -9.91 -15.15
CA ASN A 94 -4.92 -8.87 -15.51
C ASN A 94 -4.08 -8.49 -14.27
N PRO A 95 -2.72 -8.59 -14.32
CA PRO A 95 -1.87 -8.31 -13.16
C PRO A 95 -2.07 -6.90 -12.58
N ASP A 96 -2.39 -5.93 -13.46
CA ASP A 96 -2.60 -4.53 -13.07
C ASP A 96 -3.99 -4.29 -12.43
N LEU A 97 -4.94 -5.22 -12.61
CA LEU A 97 -6.24 -5.19 -11.94
C LEU A 97 -6.17 -5.75 -10.51
N LEU A 98 -5.33 -6.76 -10.28
CA LEU A 98 -5.26 -7.45 -8.98
C LEU A 98 -5.00 -6.50 -7.80
N PRO A 99 -4.13 -5.49 -7.88
CA PRO A 99 -3.92 -4.53 -6.79
C PRO A 99 -5.19 -3.79 -6.37
N PHE A 100 -6.06 -3.44 -7.32
CA PHE A 100 -7.34 -2.78 -7.01
C PHE A 100 -8.32 -3.73 -6.35
N VAL A 101 -8.31 -5.01 -6.73
CA VAL A 101 -9.09 -6.06 -6.04
C VAL A 101 -8.61 -6.20 -4.59
N ILE A 102 -7.31 -6.24 -4.36
CA ILE A 102 -6.72 -6.37 -3.01
C ILE A 102 -6.97 -5.11 -2.15
N GLN A 103 -7.01 -3.92 -2.75
CA GLN A 103 -7.28 -2.67 -2.04
C GLN A 103 -8.78 -2.42 -1.77
N ASN A 104 -9.67 -3.30 -2.22
CA ASN A 104 -11.09 -3.15 -1.99
C ASN A 104 -11.44 -3.30 -0.50
N ASP A 105 -12.30 -2.42 -0.01
CA ASP A 105 -12.77 -2.46 1.38
C ASP A 105 -13.44 -3.79 1.72
N ALA A 106 -14.20 -4.38 0.81
CA ALA A 106 -14.85 -5.67 1.01
C ALA A 106 -13.85 -6.82 1.25
N LEU A 107 -12.67 -6.79 0.60
CA LEU A 107 -11.63 -7.78 0.87
C LEU A 107 -11.02 -7.56 2.26
N PHE A 108 -10.79 -6.33 2.68
CA PHE A 108 -10.29 -6.06 4.03
C PHE A 108 -11.30 -6.44 5.10
N ASP A 109 -12.59 -6.18 4.89
CA ASP A 109 -13.66 -6.57 5.81
C ASP A 109 -13.76 -8.10 5.94
N PHE A 110 -13.62 -8.82 4.82
CA PHE A 110 -13.50 -10.27 4.81
C PHE A 110 -12.25 -10.72 5.58
N ALA A 111 -11.09 -10.11 5.34
CA ALA A 111 -9.84 -10.43 6.02
C ALA A 111 -9.92 -10.19 7.54
N ILE A 112 -10.59 -9.13 7.96
CA ILE A 112 -10.85 -8.83 9.39
C ILE A 112 -11.70 -9.96 10.00
N GLY A 113 -12.78 -10.36 9.36
CA GLY A 113 -13.66 -11.43 9.81
C GLY A 113 -12.99 -12.81 9.89
N LYS A 114 -11.93 -13.04 9.11
CA LYS A 114 -11.12 -14.27 9.10
C LYS A 114 -9.86 -14.20 9.98
N SER A 115 -9.54 -13.01 10.52
CA SER A 115 -8.36 -12.83 11.35
C SER A 115 -8.48 -13.54 12.70
N ALA A 116 -7.40 -14.14 13.19
CA ALA A 116 -7.34 -14.82 14.48
C ALA A 116 -6.25 -14.21 15.37
N GLY A 117 -6.46 -14.23 16.68
CA GLY A 117 -5.58 -13.69 17.71
C GLY A 117 -6.19 -12.47 18.41
N SER A 118 -6.13 -12.43 19.75
CA SER A 118 -6.79 -11.42 20.57
C SER A 118 -6.10 -10.04 20.52
N LEU A 119 -4.78 -10.00 20.73
CA LEU A 119 -4.02 -8.75 20.82
C LEU A 119 -3.48 -8.25 19.46
N SER A 120 -3.24 -9.16 18.54
CA SER A 120 -2.65 -8.85 17.26
C SER A 120 -3.16 -9.81 16.18
N PRO A 121 -4.44 -9.65 15.76
CA PRO A 121 -5.08 -10.58 14.84
C PRO A 121 -4.34 -10.63 13.51
N ARG A 122 -4.20 -11.82 12.96
CA ARG A 122 -3.56 -12.09 11.66
C ARG A 122 -4.50 -12.91 10.79
N VAL A 123 -4.60 -12.56 9.52
CA VAL A 123 -5.22 -13.40 8.50
C VAL A 123 -4.13 -14.20 7.78
N LYS A 124 -4.38 -15.49 7.54
CA LYS A 124 -3.49 -16.36 6.76
C LYS A 124 -3.92 -16.35 5.30
N TRP A 125 -2.99 -16.62 4.39
CA TRP A 125 -3.31 -16.79 2.97
C TRP A 125 -4.38 -17.86 2.74
N GLU A 126 -4.32 -18.97 3.49
CA GLU A 126 -5.30 -20.06 3.42
C GLU A 126 -6.75 -19.63 3.68
N GLN A 127 -6.93 -18.52 4.38
CA GLN A 127 -8.24 -17.91 4.64
C GLN A 127 -8.53 -16.82 3.60
N LEU A 128 -7.51 -16.00 3.25
CA LEU A 128 -7.67 -14.88 2.33
C LEU A 128 -8.03 -15.34 0.92
N LYS A 129 -7.47 -16.47 0.47
CA LYS A 129 -7.72 -17.07 -0.86
C LYS A 129 -9.19 -17.43 -1.12
N ASP A 130 -10.00 -17.61 -0.06
CA ASP A 130 -11.41 -17.92 -0.17
C ASP A 130 -12.31 -16.69 -0.37
N TYR A 131 -11.74 -15.48 -0.39
CA TYR A 131 -12.48 -14.27 -0.75
C TYR A 131 -13.04 -14.39 -2.16
N THR A 132 -14.34 -14.13 -2.31
CA THR A 132 -15.04 -14.20 -3.59
C THR A 132 -15.41 -12.82 -4.10
N PHE A 133 -15.24 -12.60 -5.40
CA PHE A 133 -15.59 -11.35 -6.04
C PHE A 133 -16.00 -11.59 -7.51
N GLU A 134 -16.69 -10.63 -8.10
CA GLU A 134 -17.03 -10.66 -9.52
C GLU A 134 -15.83 -10.20 -10.35
N LEU A 135 -15.38 -11.06 -11.27
CA LEU A 135 -14.32 -10.76 -12.22
C LEU A 135 -14.91 -10.65 -13.63
N PRO A 136 -14.72 -9.52 -14.32
CA PRO A 136 -15.12 -9.39 -15.71
C PRO A 136 -14.21 -10.21 -16.64
N GLU A 137 -14.63 -10.37 -17.90
CA GLU A 137 -13.82 -10.97 -18.95
C GLU A 137 -12.56 -10.15 -19.21
N MET A 138 -11.51 -10.80 -19.73
CA MET A 138 -10.15 -10.24 -19.84
C MET A 138 -10.14 -8.89 -20.59
N ASP A 139 -10.90 -8.75 -21.67
CA ASP A 139 -10.95 -7.50 -22.43
C ASP A 139 -11.48 -6.33 -21.60
N LYS A 140 -12.50 -6.59 -20.76
CA LYS A 140 -13.07 -5.58 -19.86
C LYS A 140 -12.18 -5.30 -18.64
N GLN A 141 -11.30 -6.23 -18.29
CA GLN A 141 -10.35 -5.98 -17.20
C GLN A 141 -9.36 -4.87 -17.57
N GLN A 142 -8.91 -4.81 -18.84
CA GLN A 142 -8.02 -3.74 -19.30
C GLN A 142 -8.71 -2.37 -19.26
N GLU A 143 -9.96 -2.28 -19.70
CA GLU A 143 -10.75 -1.04 -19.62
C GLU A 143 -10.88 -0.56 -18.17
N LEU A 144 -11.12 -1.49 -17.23
CA LEU A 144 -11.18 -1.17 -15.81
C LEU A 144 -9.85 -0.67 -15.24
N VAL A 145 -8.75 -1.31 -15.63
CA VAL A 145 -7.40 -0.88 -15.23
C VAL A 145 -7.13 0.56 -15.68
N ASP A 146 -7.48 0.89 -16.92
CA ASP A 146 -7.28 2.22 -17.48
C ASP A 146 -8.09 3.28 -16.71
N ILE A 147 -9.36 3.00 -16.42
CA ILE A 147 -10.24 3.87 -15.64
C ILE A 147 -9.72 4.04 -14.20
N LEU A 148 -9.40 2.94 -13.53
CA LEU A 148 -8.95 2.96 -12.13
C LEU A 148 -7.59 3.66 -12.00
N THR A 149 -6.70 3.45 -12.98
CA THR A 149 -5.39 4.13 -13.02
C THR A 149 -5.55 5.63 -13.23
N ALA A 150 -6.41 6.07 -14.14
CA ALA A 150 -6.73 7.49 -14.34
C ALA A 150 -7.33 8.12 -13.08
N ALA A 151 -8.25 7.43 -12.42
CA ALA A 151 -8.83 7.88 -11.16
C ALA A 151 -7.77 8.01 -10.04
N LEU A 152 -6.84 7.05 -9.95
CA LEU A 152 -5.74 7.09 -8.99
C LEU A 152 -4.80 8.28 -9.27
N GLN A 153 -4.45 8.52 -10.53
CA GLN A 153 -3.62 9.67 -10.92
C GLN A 153 -4.29 10.98 -10.56
N THR A 154 -5.59 11.09 -10.82
CA THR A 154 -6.39 12.27 -10.47
C THR A 154 -6.41 12.49 -8.95
N LYS A 155 -6.67 11.44 -8.16
CA LYS A 155 -6.60 11.49 -6.68
C LYS A 155 -5.25 12.01 -6.21
N LYS A 156 -4.14 11.46 -6.74
CA LYS A 156 -2.77 11.89 -6.38
C LYS A 156 -2.49 13.33 -6.78
N ALA A 157 -2.99 13.81 -7.91
CA ALA A 157 -2.86 15.21 -8.32
C ALA A 157 -3.57 16.14 -7.32
N TYR A 158 -4.79 15.83 -6.91
CA TYR A 158 -5.51 16.62 -5.90
C TYR A 158 -4.83 16.59 -4.54
N GLN A 159 -4.30 15.45 -4.11
CA GLN A 159 -3.54 15.36 -2.85
C GLN A 159 -2.30 16.27 -2.86
N ARG A 160 -1.56 16.31 -3.98
CA ARG A 160 -0.40 17.22 -4.15
C ARG A 160 -0.82 18.68 -4.13
N GLN A 161 -1.91 19.03 -4.80
CA GLN A 161 -2.45 20.40 -4.78
C GLN A 161 -2.85 20.83 -3.36
N LEU A 162 -3.53 19.94 -2.63
CA LEU A 162 -3.92 20.21 -1.25
C LEU A 162 -2.68 20.45 -0.36
N ALA A 163 -1.69 19.57 -0.44
CA ALA A 163 -0.44 19.72 0.31
C ALA A 163 0.28 21.03 -0.02
N ALA A 164 0.37 21.40 -1.31
CA ALA A 164 0.98 22.66 -1.74
C ALA A 164 0.19 23.88 -1.22
N THR A 165 -1.13 23.79 -1.19
CA THR A 165 -1.99 24.84 -0.64
C THR A 165 -1.78 25.02 0.86
N ASP A 166 -1.68 23.91 1.61
CA ASP A 166 -1.40 23.94 3.05
C ASP A 166 -0.01 24.55 3.34
N GLU A 167 0.99 24.24 2.53
CA GLU A 167 2.31 24.86 2.64
C GLU A 167 2.28 26.36 2.34
N LEU A 168 1.53 26.78 1.31
CA LEU A 168 1.36 28.18 0.98
C LEU A 168 0.70 28.95 2.13
N VAL A 169 -0.39 28.43 2.69
CA VAL A 169 -1.06 29.02 3.84
C VAL A 169 -0.12 29.19 5.03
N LYS A 170 0.66 28.14 5.35
CA LYS A 170 1.65 28.19 6.43
C LYS A 170 2.73 29.24 6.17
N SER A 171 3.25 29.33 4.93
CA SER A 171 4.29 30.27 4.56
C SER A 171 3.80 31.74 4.64
N GLN A 172 2.58 32.01 4.17
CA GLN A 172 1.95 33.33 4.27
C GLN A 172 1.75 33.76 5.73
N PHE A 173 1.25 32.84 6.56
CA PHE A 173 1.04 33.11 7.99
C PHE A 173 2.35 33.44 8.72
N ILE A 174 3.43 32.72 8.39
CA ILE A 174 4.75 32.99 8.94
C ILE A 174 5.30 34.33 8.42
N GLY A 175 5.16 34.61 7.12
CA GLY A 175 5.58 35.86 6.49
C GLY A 175 4.88 37.09 7.10
N GLU A 176 3.57 37.04 7.32
CA GLU A 176 2.83 38.11 7.98
C GLU A 176 3.25 38.33 9.43
N LYS A 177 3.54 37.26 10.18
CA LYS A 177 4.01 37.35 11.56
C LYS A 177 5.39 38.01 11.67
N TYR A 178 6.28 37.75 10.72
CA TYR A 178 7.57 38.44 10.62
C TYR A 178 7.41 39.90 10.19
N ALA A 179 6.57 40.22 9.20
CA ALA A 179 6.28 41.57 8.76
C ALA A 179 5.61 42.43 9.84
N PHE A 180 4.75 41.83 10.64
CA PHE A 180 4.10 42.53 11.79
C PHE A 180 5.13 42.83 12.90
N ARG A 181 6.05 41.92 13.21
CA ARG A 181 7.14 42.16 14.18
C ARG A 181 8.08 43.28 13.73
N HIS A 182 8.41 43.36 12.45
CA HIS A 182 9.28 44.42 11.93
C HIS A 182 8.60 45.77 11.80
N ARG A 183 7.27 45.86 11.60
CA ARG A 183 6.54 47.10 11.54
C ARG A 183 6.28 47.74 12.93
N ASN A 184 6.21 46.92 13.97
CA ASN A 184 5.94 47.40 15.34
C ASN A 184 7.15 47.56 16.21
N GLY A 185 8.32 47.91 15.63
CA GLY A 185 9.58 48.29 16.25
C GLY A 185 9.85 47.55 17.56
N GLY A 186 10.80 46.59 17.53
CA GLY A 186 11.18 45.82 18.70
C GLY A 186 11.52 46.70 19.90
N VAL A 187 10.65 46.71 20.88
CA VAL A 187 11.01 47.11 22.23
C VAL A 187 11.36 45.84 22.99
N LEU A 188 12.63 45.59 23.13
CA LEU A 188 13.16 44.64 24.09
C LEU A 188 12.89 45.23 25.48
N TYR A 189 12.01 44.59 26.24
CA TYR A 189 12.06 44.70 27.69
C TYR A 189 12.98 43.62 28.23
N ALA A 190 13.97 44.07 28.94
CA ALA A 190 14.92 43.26 29.69
C ALA A 190 14.24 42.41 30.77
#